data_be5aeaff931560b60c2ed1275d2bc06f
#
_entry.id   be5aeaff931560b60c2ed1275d2bc06f
#
_cell.length_a   1.000
_cell.length_b   1.000
_cell.length_c   1.000
_cell.angle_alpha   90.00
_cell.angle_beta   90.00
_cell.angle_gamma   90.00
#
_symmetry.space_group_name_H-M   'P 1'
#
loop_
_entity.id
_entity.type
_entity.pdbx_description
1 polymer ?
#
loop_
_entity_poly.entity_id
_entity_poly.type
_entity_poly.pdbx_seq_one_letter_code
_entity_poly.pdbx_strand_id
1 'polypeptide(L)'
;MEDGADERSRIAPWAPPRARRRLAGLESALGGLDADGVAKAAGEALAGHLRRFGEDGIVLYAGTNTMSARARAACEPALASRPSMGWPGEKFQTGLEELDVLEVLAPLQVAAVMGGGFAEVRLQSATLANLACYTALARPGDTVAVLPEAAGGHASHHAQGAAGVRGLRVVDLPYDAGGFDVDHAALPGFLRAHRPALVVVGASLMLFPHDVSRIRAACDEVGALLVYDASHVAGLIAGKRFQRPLDEGAHVVTMSTYKSFGGPPGSAVVTRDEEIARRVSEAAYPGLTANYDASRLAPLAVTAAELAEDGPAYADRCLANATALAAALAGEGFAVVAAERGWTASHHVAVDAAAFGGGDEAARRLAAGGVFLSGIGLPGQAPGEPMRGLRIGTQEVTRRGLGPDAMREIAVLARRLLIDAEDPARVLPDAVALRRP
;
A
#
# COMPACT_ATOMS: atom_id res chain seq x y z
N MET A 1 -13.22 -2.59 -45.69
CA MET A 1 -14.07 -3.43 -44.85
C MET A 1 -13.08 -4.36 -44.15
N GLU A 2 -12.46 -3.85 -43.09
CA GLU A 2 -11.56 -4.67 -42.28
C GLU A 2 -12.40 -5.38 -41.22
N ASP A 3 -12.21 -6.70 -41.19
CA ASP A 3 -12.87 -7.63 -40.28
C ASP A 3 -12.80 -7.14 -38.85
N GLY A 4 -13.94 -6.72 -38.33
CA GLY A 4 -14.15 -6.55 -36.88
C GLY A 4 -14.14 -7.94 -36.22
N ALA A 5 -12.94 -8.51 -36.02
CA ALA A 5 -12.79 -9.60 -35.08
C ALA A 5 -13.41 -9.17 -33.76
N ASP A 6 -14.34 -9.96 -33.28
CA ASP A 6 -15.14 -9.68 -32.08
C ASP A 6 -14.21 -9.36 -30.90
N GLU A 7 -13.95 -8.05 -30.65
CA GLU A 7 -13.07 -7.55 -29.57
C GLU A 7 -13.69 -7.79 -28.18
N ARG A 8 -14.69 -8.67 -28.07
CA ARG A 8 -15.36 -9.00 -26.81
C ARG A 8 -14.57 -10.05 -26.07
N SER A 9 -13.94 -9.63 -24.96
CA SER A 9 -13.41 -10.58 -23.98
C SER A 9 -14.54 -11.40 -23.36
N ARG A 10 -14.36 -12.71 -23.26
CA ARG A 10 -15.26 -13.61 -22.53
C ARG A 10 -15.08 -13.51 -21.04
N ILE A 11 -13.87 -13.12 -20.57
CA ILE A 11 -13.54 -13.00 -19.16
C ILE A 11 -14.16 -11.74 -18.55
N ALA A 12 -14.06 -10.58 -19.23
CA ALA A 12 -14.56 -9.31 -18.72
C ALA A 12 -15.08 -8.41 -19.85
N PRO A 13 -16.26 -8.72 -20.43
CA PRO A 13 -16.83 -7.93 -21.53
C PRO A 13 -17.17 -6.50 -21.13
N TRP A 14 -17.31 -6.22 -19.83
CA TRP A 14 -17.56 -4.91 -19.25
C TRP A 14 -16.30 -4.07 -19.00
N ALA A 15 -15.09 -4.62 -19.23
CA ALA A 15 -13.84 -3.89 -19.00
C ALA A 15 -13.68 -2.69 -19.98
N PRO A 16 -12.88 -1.68 -19.63
CA PRO A 16 -12.57 -0.58 -20.54
C PRO A 16 -11.98 -1.03 -21.88
N PRO A 17 -12.14 -0.29 -22.98
CA PRO A 17 -11.77 -0.74 -24.33
C PRO A 17 -10.33 -1.26 -24.47
N ARG A 18 -9.36 -0.53 -23.87
CA ARG A 18 -7.94 -0.97 -23.90
C ARG A 18 -7.72 -2.30 -23.19
N ALA A 19 -8.39 -2.50 -22.03
CA ALA A 19 -8.32 -3.76 -21.29
C ALA A 19 -8.97 -4.91 -22.09
N ARG A 20 -10.15 -4.68 -22.70
CA ARG A 20 -10.83 -5.68 -23.52
C ARG A 20 -9.95 -6.18 -24.67
N ARG A 21 -9.30 -5.27 -25.44
CA ARG A 21 -8.37 -5.68 -26.50
C ARG A 21 -7.23 -6.56 -25.99
N ARG A 22 -6.64 -6.19 -24.83
CA ARG A 22 -5.58 -7.00 -24.23
C ARG A 22 -6.09 -8.37 -23.79
N LEU A 23 -7.27 -8.41 -23.15
CA LEU A 23 -7.91 -9.65 -22.70
C LEU A 23 -8.21 -10.57 -23.90
N ALA A 24 -8.86 -10.06 -24.94
CA ALA A 24 -9.18 -10.86 -26.14
C ALA A 24 -7.93 -11.46 -26.79
N GLY A 25 -6.82 -10.69 -26.90
CA GLY A 25 -5.56 -11.19 -27.41
C GLY A 25 -4.95 -12.30 -26.53
N LEU A 26 -5.04 -12.18 -25.21
CA LEU A 26 -4.57 -13.22 -24.28
C LEU A 26 -5.49 -14.46 -24.32
N GLU A 27 -6.80 -14.28 -24.37
CA GLU A 27 -7.77 -15.38 -24.51
C GLU A 27 -7.53 -16.20 -25.77
N SER A 28 -7.25 -15.52 -26.89
CA SER A 28 -6.92 -16.18 -28.16
C SER A 28 -5.61 -16.98 -28.07
N ALA A 29 -4.59 -16.42 -27.39
CA ALA A 29 -3.28 -17.08 -27.27
C ALA A 29 -3.26 -18.24 -26.27
N LEU A 30 -4.11 -18.17 -25.22
CA LEU A 30 -4.11 -19.13 -24.11
C LEU A 30 -5.29 -20.10 -24.15
N GLY A 31 -6.28 -19.84 -25.00
CA GLY A 31 -7.44 -20.71 -25.14
C GLY A 31 -7.09 -22.07 -25.78
N GLY A 32 -7.64 -23.15 -25.21
CA GLY A 32 -7.46 -24.50 -25.72
C GLY A 32 -6.13 -25.20 -25.36
N LEU A 33 -5.34 -24.61 -24.44
CA LEU A 33 -4.15 -25.26 -23.89
C LEU A 33 -4.55 -26.49 -23.06
N ASP A 34 -3.80 -27.56 -23.19
CA ASP A 34 -3.83 -28.71 -22.28
C ASP A 34 -3.09 -28.38 -20.94
N ALA A 35 -3.04 -29.33 -20.02
CA ALA A 35 -2.42 -29.14 -18.71
C ALA A 35 -0.93 -28.75 -18.81
N ASP A 36 -0.18 -29.37 -19.72
CA ASP A 36 1.24 -29.09 -19.94
C ASP A 36 1.44 -27.70 -20.55
N GLY A 37 0.60 -27.33 -21.52
CA GLY A 37 0.57 -25.97 -22.09
C GLY A 37 0.25 -24.89 -21.06
N VAL A 38 -0.71 -25.13 -20.18
CA VAL A 38 -1.03 -24.21 -19.07
C VAL A 38 0.14 -24.09 -18.10
N ALA A 39 0.75 -25.20 -17.68
CA ALA A 39 1.90 -25.18 -16.77
C ALA A 39 3.09 -24.42 -17.37
N LYS A 40 3.37 -24.63 -18.65
CA LYS A 40 4.42 -23.92 -19.39
C LYS A 40 4.15 -22.42 -19.45
N ALA A 41 2.95 -22.00 -19.89
CA ALA A 41 2.57 -20.61 -20.01
C ALA A 41 2.62 -19.88 -18.65
N ALA A 42 2.16 -20.54 -17.58
CA ALA A 42 2.24 -20.01 -16.21
C ALA A 42 3.70 -19.85 -15.77
N GLY A 43 4.56 -20.86 -16.01
CA GLY A 43 5.99 -20.81 -15.68
C GLY A 43 6.73 -19.69 -16.42
N GLU A 44 6.47 -19.52 -17.72
CA GLU A 44 7.05 -18.44 -18.53
C GLU A 44 6.61 -17.06 -18.05
N ALA A 45 5.33 -16.89 -17.73
CA ALA A 45 4.79 -15.65 -17.21
C ALA A 45 5.41 -15.28 -15.85
N LEU A 46 5.53 -16.27 -14.94
CA LEU A 46 6.17 -16.11 -13.65
C LEU A 46 7.65 -15.71 -13.79
N ALA A 47 8.41 -16.46 -14.59
CA ALA A 47 9.82 -16.18 -14.82
C ALA A 47 10.02 -14.79 -15.47
N GLY A 48 9.18 -14.43 -16.43
CA GLY A 48 9.21 -13.12 -17.08
C GLY A 48 8.91 -11.97 -16.10
N HIS A 49 7.93 -12.14 -15.20
CA HIS A 49 7.60 -11.15 -14.17
C HIS A 49 8.76 -10.99 -13.16
N LEU A 50 9.29 -12.10 -12.65
CA LEU A 50 10.40 -12.09 -11.70
C LEU A 50 11.63 -11.42 -12.30
N ARG A 51 11.97 -11.71 -13.54
CA ARG A 51 13.07 -11.05 -14.25
C ARG A 51 12.82 -9.55 -14.39
N ARG A 52 11.66 -9.13 -14.88
CA ARG A 52 11.32 -7.72 -15.10
C ARG A 52 11.41 -6.90 -13.83
N PHE A 53 10.80 -7.36 -12.74
CA PHE A 53 10.83 -6.67 -11.46
C PHE A 53 12.08 -6.98 -10.64
N GLY A 54 12.63 -8.17 -10.83
CA GLY A 54 13.79 -8.69 -10.11
C GLY A 54 15.12 -8.23 -10.69
N GLU A 55 15.30 -8.13 -12.02
CA GLU A 55 16.58 -7.96 -12.70
C GLU A 55 16.64 -6.76 -13.65
N ASP A 56 15.55 -6.50 -14.38
CA ASP A 56 15.56 -5.59 -15.52
C ASP A 56 15.03 -4.18 -15.19
N GLY A 57 14.51 -3.95 -13.99
CA GLY A 57 13.83 -2.69 -13.70
C GLY A 57 14.13 -2.08 -12.33
N ILE A 58 14.05 -0.77 -12.26
CA ILE A 58 14.11 0.02 -11.04
C ILE A 58 12.68 0.18 -10.51
N VAL A 59 12.38 -0.46 -9.38
CA VAL A 59 11.01 -0.47 -8.81
C VAL A 59 10.87 0.65 -7.79
N LEU A 60 10.20 1.70 -8.22
CA LEU A 60 9.83 2.88 -7.40
C LEU A 60 8.33 2.92 -7.14
N TYR A 61 7.63 1.81 -7.32
CA TYR A 61 6.21 1.72 -7.05
C TYR A 61 5.95 1.73 -5.54
N ALA A 62 5.30 2.77 -5.04
CA ALA A 62 5.05 2.98 -3.61
C ALA A 62 4.18 1.89 -2.94
N GLY A 63 3.50 1.08 -3.74
CA GLY A 63 2.60 0.00 -3.28
C GLY A 63 3.25 -1.38 -3.17
N THR A 64 4.56 -1.52 -3.44
CA THR A 64 5.28 -2.80 -3.39
C THR A 64 6.53 -2.74 -2.52
N ASN A 65 7.06 -3.92 -2.21
CA ASN A 65 8.39 -4.09 -1.63
C ASN A 65 8.87 -5.52 -1.90
N THR A 66 10.11 -5.82 -1.57
CA THR A 66 10.65 -7.17 -1.57
C THR A 66 10.87 -7.65 -0.14
N MET A 67 10.54 -8.91 0.13
CA MET A 67 10.90 -9.55 1.41
C MET A 67 12.41 -9.77 1.50
N SER A 68 12.96 -9.78 2.71
CA SER A 68 14.35 -10.19 2.96
C SER A 68 14.60 -11.65 2.55
N ALA A 69 15.84 -12.03 2.41
CA ALA A 69 16.19 -13.44 2.14
C ALA A 69 15.69 -14.37 3.26
N ARG A 70 15.80 -13.94 4.53
CA ARG A 70 15.30 -14.70 5.70
C ARG A 70 13.78 -14.87 5.67
N ALA A 71 13.04 -13.78 5.39
CA ALA A 71 11.59 -13.85 5.30
C ALA A 71 11.13 -14.73 4.11
N ARG A 72 11.81 -14.63 2.95
CA ARG A 72 11.51 -15.52 1.81
C ARG A 72 11.80 -16.99 2.13
N ALA A 73 12.88 -17.29 2.85
CA ALA A 73 13.20 -18.65 3.26
C ALA A 73 12.17 -19.24 4.24
N ALA A 74 11.40 -18.40 4.93
CA ALA A 74 10.31 -18.83 5.82
C ALA A 74 8.96 -19.03 5.08
N CYS A 75 8.90 -18.81 3.77
CA CYS A 75 7.69 -19.08 2.97
C CYS A 75 7.55 -20.59 2.73
N GLU A 76 6.39 -21.14 3.09
CA GLU A 76 6.04 -22.54 2.83
C GLU A 76 4.65 -22.62 2.18
N PRO A 77 4.57 -22.74 0.84
CA PRO A 77 3.30 -22.75 0.13
C PRO A 77 2.35 -23.87 0.54
N ALA A 78 2.85 -25.00 1.06
CA ALA A 78 2.02 -26.11 1.51
C ALA A 78 1.12 -25.73 2.68
N LEU A 79 1.48 -24.72 3.49
CA LEU A 79 0.63 -24.21 4.57
C LEU A 79 -0.61 -23.46 4.05
N ALA A 80 -0.59 -22.91 2.84
CA ALA A 80 -1.73 -22.17 2.27
C ALA A 80 -2.99 -23.04 2.10
N SER A 81 -2.82 -24.36 1.92
CA SER A 81 -3.91 -25.32 1.79
C SER A 81 -4.26 -26.04 3.11
N ARG A 82 -3.68 -25.64 4.24
CA ARG A 82 -3.95 -26.24 5.55
C ARG A 82 -4.91 -25.36 6.34
N PRO A 83 -6.19 -25.76 6.50
CA PRO A 83 -7.13 -24.99 7.31
C PRO A 83 -6.71 -24.98 8.77
N SER A 84 -6.83 -23.81 9.41
CA SER A 84 -6.58 -23.63 10.84
C SER A 84 -7.72 -22.79 11.44
N MET A 85 -8.74 -23.45 11.93
CA MET A 85 -9.91 -22.81 12.54
C MET A 85 -9.92 -23.04 14.04
N GLY A 86 -10.32 -22.03 14.77
CA GLY A 86 -10.34 -22.01 16.23
C GLY A 86 -9.13 -21.29 16.81
N TRP A 87 -8.98 -21.34 18.09
CA TRP A 87 -7.87 -20.73 18.83
C TRP A 87 -6.67 -21.67 18.95
N PRO A 88 -5.45 -21.17 19.11
CA PRO A 88 -4.33 -21.98 19.57
C PRO A 88 -4.70 -22.82 20.81
N GLY A 89 -4.48 -24.13 20.73
CA GLY A 89 -4.90 -25.08 21.77
C GLY A 89 -6.36 -25.55 21.72
N GLU A 90 -7.23 -24.89 20.94
CA GLU A 90 -8.64 -25.26 20.77
C GLU A 90 -9.03 -25.23 19.28
N LYS A 91 -8.34 -26.03 18.47
CA LYS A 91 -8.58 -26.13 17.03
C LYS A 91 -9.70 -27.12 16.70
N PHE A 92 -10.42 -26.84 15.62
CA PHE A 92 -11.35 -27.81 15.04
C PHE A 92 -10.62 -28.99 14.38
N GLN A 93 -9.45 -28.74 13.81
CA GLN A 93 -8.59 -29.76 13.20
C GLN A 93 -7.52 -30.22 14.22
N THR A 94 -7.11 -31.48 14.11
CA THR A 94 -6.03 -32.08 14.90
C THR A 94 -4.68 -31.99 14.17
N GLY A 95 -3.56 -32.01 14.90
CA GLY A 95 -2.22 -31.98 14.34
C GLY A 95 -1.77 -30.59 13.87
N LEU A 96 -2.18 -29.54 14.58
CA LEU A 96 -1.87 -28.14 14.28
C LEU A 96 -1.05 -27.46 15.38
N GLU A 97 -0.42 -28.24 16.26
CA GLU A 97 0.30 -27.73 17.43
C GLU A 97 1.47 -26.83 17.03
N GLU A 98 2.17 -27.13 15.94
CA GLU A 98 3.25 -26.28 15.40
C GLU A 98 2.70 -25.02 14.74
N LEU A 99 1.48 -25.09 14.17
CA LEU A 99 0.83 -23.90 13.59
C LEU A 99 0.36 -22.93 14.67
N ASP A 100 -0.06 -23.44 15.84
CA ASP A 100 -0.36 -22.61 17.01
C ASP A 100 0.82 -21.69 17.37
N VAL A 101 2.07 -22.18 17.24
CA VAL A 101 3.28 -21.37 17.47
C VAL A 101 3.33 -20.20 16.52
N LEU A 102 3.05 -20.40 15.23
CA LEU A 102 3.08 -19.34 14.22
C LEU A 102 1.93 -18.33 14.41
N GLU A 103 0.76 -18.80 14.82
CA GLU A 103 -0.40 -17.97 15.13
C GLU A 103 -0.22 -17.09 16.37
N VAL A 104 0.66 -17.47 17.27
CA VAL A 104 1.05 -16.64 18.41
C VAL A 104 2.24 -15.73 18.03
N LEU A 105 3.23 -16.26 17.33
CA LEU A 105 4.46 -15.54 17.02
C LEU A 105 4.22 -14.33 16.12
N ALA A 106 3.45 -14.47 15.05
CA ALA A 106 3.24 -13.40 14.08
C ALA A 106 2.52 -12.18 14.70
N PRO A 107 1.37 -12.30 15.37
CA PRO A 107 0.71 -11.16 16.00
C PRO A 107 1.55 -10.54 17.14
N LEU A 108 2.30 -11.33 17.93
CA LEU A 108 3.18 -10.79 18.96
C LEU A 108 4.24 -9.86 18.35
N GLN A 109 4.94 -10.32 17.31
CA GLN A 109 6.00 -9.53 16.68
C GLN A 109 5.43 -8.28 16.00
N VAL A 110 4.29 -8.39 15.30
CA VAL A 110 3.64 -7.25 14.65
C VAL A 110 3.15 -6.23 15.68
N ALA A 111 2.47 -6.67 16.75
CA ALA A 111 2.03 -5.77 17.81
C ALA A 111 3.20 -5.01 18.44
N ALA A 112 4.26 -5.71 18.79
CA ALA A 112 5.44 -5.14 19.41
C ALA A 112 6.12 -4.07 18.55
N VAL A 113 6.38 -4.37 17.26
CA VAL A 113 7.09 -3.45 16.37
C VAL A 113 6.24 -2.23 15.99
N MET A 114 4.92 -2.39 15.96
CA MET A 114 3.97 -1.30 15.70
C MET A 114 3.56 -0.52 16.96
N GLY A 115 4.05 -0.90 18.14
CA GLY A 115 3.77 -0.23 19.42
C GLY A 115 2.39 -0.50 20.00
N GLY A 116 1.74 -1.59 19.58
CA GLY A 116 0.46 -2.06 20.08
C GLY A 116 0.56 -3.10 21.19
N GLY A 117 -0.58 -3.51 21.76
CA GLY A 117 -0.72 -4.66 22.66
C GLY A 117 -1.26 -5.89 21.96
N PHE A 118 -2.06 -5.69 20.91
CA PHE A 118 -2.77 -6.74 20.16
C PHE A 118 -2.61 -6.51 18.66
N ALA A 119 -2.53 -7.60 17.89
CA ALA A 119 -2.56 -7.56 16.44
C ALA A 119 -3.42 -8.68 15.85
N GLU A 120 -4.32 -8.35 14.92
CA GLU A 120 -5.03 -9.29 14.07
C GLU A 120 -4.31 -9.38 12.72
N VAL A 121 -3.85 -10.57 12.32
CA VAL A 121 -3.01 -10.77 11.12
C VAL A 121 -3.61 -11.73 10.09
N ARG A 122 -4.80 -12.28 10.36
CA ARG A 122 -5.43 -13.28 9.48
C ARG A 122 -6.03 -12.72 8.21
N LEU A 123 -6.24 -11.41 8.13
CA LEU A 123 -6.90 -10.73 7.00
C LEU A 123 -5.95 -10.56 5.81
N GLN A 124 -6.41 -10.92 4.61
CA GLN A 124 -5.57 -11.03 3.41
C GLN A 124 -5.20 -9.68 2.77
N SER A 125 -5.91 -8.59 3.08
CA SER A 125 -5.64 -7.28 2.50
C SER A 125 -6.00 -6.15 3.47
N ALA A 126 -5.38 -4.97 3.30
CA ALA A 126 -5.74 -3.78 4.09
C ALA A 126 -7.22 -3.39 3.90
N THR A 127 -7.80 -3.63 2.73
CA THR A 127 -9.24 -3.42 2.51
C THR A 127 -10.07 -4.30 3.43
N LEU A 128 -9.70 -5.58 3.64
CA LEU A 128 -10.36 -6.45 4.61
C LEU A 128 -10.07 -6.04 6.05
N ALA A 129 -8.86 -5.56 6.36
CA ALA A 129 -8.55 -4.99 7.67
C ALA A 129 -9.43 -3.76 7.97
N ASN A 130 -9.60 -2.87 6.99
CA ASN A 130 -10.51 -1.73 7.11
C ASN A 130 -11.96 -2.18 7.29
N LEU A 131 -12.42 -3.19 6.52
CA LEU A 131 -13.76 -3.77 6.69
C LEU A 131 -13.96 -4.42 8.06
N ALA A 132 -12.94 -5.09 8.60
CA ALA A 132 -12.98 -5.65 9.95
C ALA A 132 -13.13 -4.54 11.00
N CYS A 133 -12.36 -3.44 10.89
CA CYS A 133 -12.51 -2.27 11.75
C CYS A 133 -13.92 -1.68 11.65
N TYR A 134 -14.44 -1.48 10.44
CA TYR A 134 -15.79 -0.97 10.24
C TYR A 134 -16.85 -1.91 10.81
N THR A 135 -16.66 -3.22 10.67
CA THR A 135 -17.59 -4.23 11.21
C THR A 135 -17.56 -4.27 12.74
N ALA A 136 -16.37 -4.16 13.30
CA ALA A 136 -16.16 -4.18 14.75
C ALA A 136 -16.61 -2.88 15.45
N LEU A 137 -16.44 -1.72 14.83
CA LEU A 137 -16.48 -0.43 15.50
C LEU A 137 -17.67 0.45 15.09
N ALA A 138 -18.39 0.10 14.02
CA ALA A 138 -19.54 0.86 13.52
C ALA A 138 -20.71 -0.06 13.14
N ARG A 139 -21.92 0.50 13.15
CA ARG A 139 -23.15 -0.16 12.69
C ARG A 139 -23.52 0.31 11.28
N PRO A 140 -24.23 -0.48 10.48
CA PRO A 140 -24.80 0.01 9.24
C PRO A 140 -25.63 1.29 9.47
N GLY A 141 -25.42 2.30 8.64
CA GLY A 141 -26.04 3.62 8.76
C GLY A 141 -25.24 4.63 9.59
N ASP A 142 -24.26 4.20 10.38
CA ASP A 142 -23.35 5.13 11.07
C ASP A 142 -22.53 5.94 10.06
N THR A 143 -22.09 7.13 10.48
CA THR A 143 -21.21 7.97 9.68
C THR A 143 -19.74 7.62 9.94
N VAL A 144 -18.96 7.54 8.86
CA VAL A 144 -17.50 7.54 8.91
C VAL A 144 -16.98 8.79 8.19
N ALA A 145 -16.06 9.51 8.83
CA ALA A 145 -15.35 10.65 8.25
C ALA A 145 -13.96 10.19 7.79
N VAL A 146 -13.62 10.43 6.53
CA VAL A 146 -12.42 9.90 5.89
C VAL A 146 -11.67 10.99 5.13
N LEU A 147 -10.39 10.82 4.85
CA LEU A 147 -9.69 11.72 3.93
C LEU A 147 -10.28 11.61 2.54
N PRO A 148 -10.53 12.74 1.83
CA PRO A 148 -11.03 12.73 0.45
C PRO A 148 -10.10 11.95 -0.49
N GLU A 149 -10.64 11.33 -1.53
CA GLU A 149 -9.80 10.70 -2.58
C GLU A 149 -8.85 11.71 -3.23
N ALA A 150 -9.31 12.96 -3.41
CA ALA A 150 -8.49 14.07 -3.90
C ALA A 150 -7.34 14.46 -2.97
N ALA A 151 -7.38 14.05 -1.71
CA ALA A 151 -6.30 14.20 -0.72
C ALA A 151 -5.44 12.94 -0.60
N GLY A 152 -5.62 11.97 -1.47
CA GLY A 152 -4.96 10.67 -1.44
C GLY A 152 -5.65 9.63 -0.55
N GLY A 153 -6.89 9.88 -0.09
CA GLY A 153 -7.72 8.89 0.60
C GLY A 153 -7.87 7.62 -0.23
N HIS A 154 -7.76 6.46 0.41
CA HIS A 154 -7.83 5.19 -0.31
C HIS A 154 -9.30 4.79 -0.56
N ALA A 155 -9.60 4.27 -1.75
CA ALA A 155 -10.95 3.88 -2.17
C ALA A 155 -11.68 2.92 -1.20
N SER A 156 -10.95 2.12 -0.40
CA SER A 156 -11.56 1.25 0.62
C SER A 156 -12.31 2.03 1.71
N HIS A 157 -12.00 3.30 1.93
CA HIS A 157 -12.66 4.15 2.90
C HIS A 157 -13.91 4.85 2.36
N HIS A 158 -14.15 4.77 1.06
CA HIS A 158 -15.26 5.45 0.38
C HIS A 158 -16.44 4.53 0.07
N ALA A 159 -17.51 5.11 -0.46
CA ALA A 159 -18.78 4.42 -0.70
C ALA A 159 -18.68 3.22 -1.66
N GLN A 160 -17.73 3.22 -2.59
CA GLN A 160 -17.45 2.12 -3.50
C GLN A 160 -16.57 1.01 -2.87
N GLY A 161 -16.00 1.25 -1.69
CA GLY A 161 -15.09 0.34 -1.00
C GLY A 161 -15.68 -0.31 0.26
N ALA A 162 -14.81 -0.67 1.21
CA ALA A 162 -15.18 -1.38 2.42
C ALA A 162 -16.19 -0.62 3.30
N ALA A 163 -16.12 0.71 3.34
CA ALA A 163 -17.09 1.52 4.08
C ALA A 163 -18.51 1.38 3.50
N GLY A 164 -18.65 1.43 2.17
CA GLY A 164 -19.94 1.22 1.50
C GLY A 164 -20.43 -0.22 1.62
N VAL A 165 -19.55 -1.22 1.51
CA VAL A 165 -19.88 -2.64 1.74
C VAL A 165 -20.45 -2.85 3.15
N ARG A 166 -19.91 -2.14 4.15
CA ARG A 166 -20.45 -2.15 5.52
C ARG A 166 -21.77 -1.39 5.65
N GLY A 167 -22.16 -0.60 4.65
CA GLY A 167 -23.37 0.23 4.71
C GLY A 167 -23.18 1.49 5.56
N LEU A 168 -21.96 2.04 5.62
CA LEU A 168 -21.68 3.28 6.32
C LEU A 168 -21.99 4.48 5.43
N ARG A 169 -22.35 5.59 6.07
CA ARG A 169 -22.45 6.88 5.43
C ARG A 169 -21.09 7.57 5.46
N VAL A 170 -20.49 7.75 4.31
CA VAL A 170 -19.15 8.36 4.17
C VAL A 170 -19.28 9.87 4.03
N VAL A 171 -18.43 10.61 4.75
CA VAL A 171 -18.27 12.06 4.62
C VAL A 171 -16.77 12.39 4.54
N ASP A 172 -16.42 13.32 3.65
CA ASP A 172 -15.05 13.75 3.45
C ASP A 172 -14.62 14.74 4.54
N LEU A 173 -13.49 14.46 5.19
CA LEU A 173 -12.86 15.37 6.15
C LEU A 173 -12.44 16.68 5.48
N PRO A 174 -12.51 17.81 6.17
CA PRO A 174 -11.89 19.04 5.69
C PRO A 174 -10.38 18.82 5.58
N TYR A 175 -9.79 19.25 4.46
CA TYR A 175 -8.40 18.98 4.11
C TYR A 175 -7.66 20.26 3.73
N ASP A 176 -6.47 20.45 4.30
CA ASP A 176 -5.52 21.48 3.93
C ASP A 176 -4.54 20.93 2.88
N ALA A 177 -4.77 21.30 1.62
CA ALA A 177 -3.93 20.84 0.51
C ALA A 177 -2.48 21.39 0.57
N GLY A 178 -2.26 22.56 1.16
CA GLY A 178 -0.92 23.14 1.36
C GLY A 178 -0.18 22.47 2.51
N GLY A 179 -0.90 22.13 3.58
CA GLY A 179 -0.39 21.41 4.72
C GLY A 179 -0.23 19.91 4.54
N PHE A 180 -0.86 19.31 3.52
CA PHE A 180 -0.95 17.86 3.34
C PHE A 180 -1.53 17.14 4.55
N ASP A 181 -2.49 17.77 5.23
CA ASP A 181 -3.11 17.25 6.44
C ASP A 181 -4.60 17.63 6.49
N VAL A 182 -5.30 17.14 7.48
CA VAL A 182 -6.66 17.58 7.82
C VAL A 182 -6.63 19.08 8.13
N ASP A 183 -7.65 19.84 7.70
CA ASP A 183 -7.81 21.22 8.15
C ASP A 183 -8.25 21.25 9.62
N HIS A 184 -7.27 21.44 10.49
CA HIS A 184 -7.47 21.44 11.93
C HIS A 184 -8.31 22.60 12.45
N ALA A 185 -8.47 23.69 11.69
CA ALA A 185 -9.34 24.79 12.07
C ALA A 185 -10.81 24.45 11.83
N ALA A 186 -11.09 23.80 10.70
CA ALA A 186 -12.44 23.39 10.32
C ALA A 186 -12.89 22.09 11.02
N LEU A 187 -11.96 21.20 11.41
CA LEU A 187 -12.24 19.86 11.90
C LEU A 187 -13.23 19.81 13.10
N PRO A 188 -13.09 20.58 14.17
CA PRO A 188 -14.00 20.47 15.32
C PRO A 188 -15.45 20.81 14.95
N GLY A 189 -15.65 21.87 14.13
CA GLY A 189 -16.97 22.26 13.62
C GLY A 189 -17.61 21.17 12.75
N PHE A 190 -16.80 20.58 11.87
CA PHE A 190 -17.19 19.48 10.99
C PHE A 190 -17.62 18.25 11.78
N LEU A 191 -16.82 17.81 12.78
CA LEU A 191 -17.13 16.62 13.58
C LEU A 191 -18.41 16.82 14.42
N ARG A 192 -18.63 18.02 14.99
CA ARG A 192 -19.89 18.32 15.70
C ARG A 192 -21.10 18.27 14.79
N ALA A 193 -20.98 18.71 13.53
CA ALA A 193 -22.07 18.69 12.56
C ALA A 193 -22.41 17.29 12.07
N HIS A 194 -21.42 16.46 11.80
CA HIS A 194 -21.60 15.12 11.21
C HIS A 194 -21.69 13.99 12.22
N ARG A 195 -21.16 14.17 13.44
CA ARG A 195 -21.11 13.19 14.54
C ARG A 195 -20.74 11.78 14.06
N PRO A 196 -19.57 11.63 13.42
CA PRO A 196 -19.16 10.32 12.91
C PRO A 196 -18.88 9.35 14.07
N ALA A 197 -19.17 8.05 13.86
CA ALA A 197 -18.71 7.00 14.76
C ALA A 197 -17.20 6.77 14.64
N LEU A 198 -16.67 6.94 13.42
CA LEU A 198 -15.26 6.74 13.12
C LEU A 198 -14.71 7.92 12.33
N VAL A 199 -13.48 8.29 12.65
CA VAL A 199 -12.63 9.16 11.84
C VAL A 199 -11.45 8.31 11.34
N VAL A 200 -11.18 8.35 10.03
CA VAL A 200 -10.09 7.57 9.41
C VAL A 200 -9.13 8.52 8.73
N VAL A 201 -7.86 8.45 9.11
CA VAL A 201 -6.77 9.18 8.48
C VAL A 201 -5.70 8.23 7.99
N GLY A 202 -4.79 8.72 7.17
CA GLY A 202 -3.82 7.91 6.42
C GLY A 202 -4.21 7.86 4.94
N ALA A 203 -3.22 7.91 4.07
CA ALA A 203 -3.41 8.13 2.65
C ALA A 203 -2.51 7.27 1.77
N SER A 204 -2.89 7.13 0.50
CA SER A 204 -2.08 6.50 -0.54
C SER A 204 -0.88 7.37 -0.97
N LEU A 205 -0.92 8.66 -0.70
CA LEU A 205 0.19 9.59 -0.83
C LEU A 205 0.40 10.30 0.50
N MET A 206 1.45 9.94 1.23
CA MET A 206 1.79 10.55 2.52
C MET A 206 3.18 11.16 2.41
N LEU A 207 3.24 12.46 2.14
CA LEU A 207 4.50 13.21 2.13
C LEU A 207 4.92 13.63 3.54
N PHE A 208 3.96 13.95 4.39
CA PHE A 208 4.18 14.39 5.76
C PHE A 208 3.29 13.62 6.74
N PRO A 209 3.66 13.55 8.04
CA PRO A 209 2.81 12.96 9.06
C PRO A 209 1.57 13.82 9.32
N HIS A 210 0.47 13.17 9.71
CA HIS A 210 -0.72 13.84 10.23
C HIS A 210 -0.51 14.27 11.69
N ASP A 211 -1.12 15.37 12.12
CA ASP A 211 -1.21 15.72 13.55
C ASP A 211 -2.30 14.88 14.25
N VAL A 212 -1.95 13.60 14.49
CA VAL A 212 -2.87 12.61 15.09
C VAL A 212 -3.38 13.06 16.46
N SER A 213 -2.53 13.69 17.28
CA SER A 213 -2.92 14.13 18.61
C SER A 213 -4.02 15.20 18.57
N ARG A 214 -3.92 16.11 17.61
CA ARG A 214 -4.91 17.17 17.42
C ARG A 214 -6.21 16.64 16.84
N ILE A 215 -6.12 15.68 15.89
CA ILE A 215 -7.28 14.97 15.34
C ILE A 215 -7.97 14.19 16.46
N ARG A 216 -7.20 13.48 17.31
CA ARG A 216 -7.72 12.72 18.45
C ARG A 216 -8.49 13.62 19.41
N ALA A 217 -7.95 14.76 19.79
CA ALA A 217 -8.63 15.71 20.67
C ALA A 217 -10.00 16.13 20.11
N ALA A 218 -10.09 16.41 18.82
CA ALA A 218 -11.36 16.72 18.17
C ALA A 218 -12.33 15.53 18.11
N CYS A 219 -11.83 14.31 17.95
CA CYS A 219 -12.63 13.09 18.01
C CYS A 219 -13.24 12.88 19.41
N ASP A 220 -12.48 13.13 20.46
CA ASP A 220 -12.93 12.97 21.84
C ASP A 220 -14.12 13.89 22.18
N GLU A 221 -14.17 15.11 21.62
CA GLU A 221 -15.30 16.04 21.81
C GLU A 221 -16.65 15.46 21.34
N VAL A 222 -16.64 14.54 20.38
CA VAL A 222 -17.85 13.95 19.79
C VAL A 222 -18.01 12.45 20.07
N GLY A 223 -17.03 11.84 20.75
CA GLY A 223 -17.01 10.41 21.05
C GLY A 223 -16.70 9.51 19.83
N ALA A 224 -16.03 10.03 18.81
CA ALA A 224 -15.61 9.27 17.64
C ALA A 224 -14.33 8.48 17.91
N LEU A 225 -14.21 7.27 17.33
CA LEU A 225 -12.97 6.52 17.37
C LEU A 225 -12.07 6.92 16.19
N LEU A 226 -10.77 7.05 16.45
CA LEU A 226 -9.76 7.39 15.43
C LEU A 226 -9.05 6.15 14.93
N VAL A 227 -9.14 5.88 13.63
CA VAL A 227 -8.43 4.82 12.90
C VAL A 227 -7.35 5.46 12.05
N TYR A 228 -6.14 4.92 12.10
CA TYR A 228 -5.01 5.34 11.28
C TYR A 228 -4.65 4.25 10.27
N ASP A 229 -4.85 4.52 8.98
CA ASP A 229 -4.40 3.60 7.91
C ASP A 229 -2.91 3.85 7.59
N ALA A 230 -2.07 3.00 8.18
CA ALA A 230 -0.63 3.02 8.00
C ALA A 230 -0.14 2.26 6.75
N SER A 231 -1.02 1.81 5.87
CA SER A 231 -0.69 0.88 4.78
C SER A 231 0.56 1.26 4.00
N HIS A 232 0.78 2.54 3.74
CA HIS A 232 1.97 3.00 3.02
C HIS A 232 3.19 3.23 3.91
N VAL A 233 3.00 3.65 5.15
CA VAL A 233 4.07 4.11 6.04
C VAL A 233 4.41 3.15 7.17
N ALA A 234 3.80 1.96 7.21
CA ALA A 234 3.98 0.98 8.29
C ALA A 234 5.46 0.63 8.55
N GLY A 235 6.29 0.54 7.51
CA GLY A 235 7.72 0.27 7.67
C GLY A 235 8.49 1.42 8.32
N LEU A 236 8.09 2.68 8.06
CA LEU A 236 8.69 3.86 8.72
C LEU A 236 8.21 3.99 10.16
N ILE A 237 6.94 3.65 10.44
CA ILE A 237 6.38 3.59 11.81
C ILE A 237 7.09 2.52 12.62
N ALA A 238 7.23 1.30 12.09
CA ALA A 238 7.98 0.22 12.70
C ALA A 238 9.45 0.62 12.96
N GLY A 239 10.06 1.35 12.01
CA GLY A 239 11.40 1.92 12.13
C GLY A 239 11.49 3.16 13.03
N LYS A 240 10.40 3.65 13.60
CA LYS A 240 10.36 4.81 14.52
C LYS A 240 10.94 6.09 13.91
N ARG A 241 10.76 6.30 12.60
CA ARG A 241 11.34 7.44 11.83
C ARG A 241 10.30 8.31 11.12
N PHE A 242 9.00 8.06 11.35
CA PHE A 242 7.93 8.86 10.78
C PHE A 242 7.02 9.41 11.90
N GLN A 243 6.04 8.64 12.37
CA GLN A 243 5.19 8.99 13.50
C GLN A 243 4.82 7.72 14.30
N ARG A 244 4.16 7.90 15.43
CA ARG A 244 3.76 6.81 16.33
C ARG A 244 2.26 6.90 16.62
N PRO A 245 1.39 6.50 15.67
CA PRO A 245 -0.05 6.81 15.73
C PRO A 245 -0.74 6.37 17.02
N LEU A 246 -0.38 5.20 17.58
CA LEU A 246 -0.95 4.70 18.84
C LEU A 246 -0.48 5.52 20.07
N ASP A 247 0.74 6.06 20.04
CA ASP A 247 1.21 6.95 21.11
C ASP A 247 0.59 8.34 20.99
N GLU A 248 0.30 8.77 19.76
CA GLU A 248 -0.30 10.05 19.44
C GLU A 248 -1.82 10.04 19.59
N GLY A 249 -2.43 8.89 19.90
CA GLY A 249 -3.83 8.77 20.28
C GLY A 249 -4.76 8.06 19.30
N ALA A 250 -4.25 7.49 18.20
CA ALA A 250 -5.08 6.61 17.39
C ALA A 250 -5.55 5.41 18.23
N HIS A 251 -6.82 5.02 18.10
CA HIS A 251 -7.35 3.85 18.79
C HIS A 251 -6.93 2.56 18.08
N VAL A 252 -6.84 2.62 16.74
CA VAL A 252 -6.54 1.48 15.87
C VAL A 252 -5.62 1.92 14.75
N VAL A 253 -4.67 1.05 14.41
CA VAL A 253 -3.85 1.16 13.20
C VAL A 253 -4.19 -0.01 12.27
N THR A 254 -4.55 0.26 11.03
CA THR A 254 -4.64 -0.73 9.96
C THR A 254 -3.43 -0.62 9.05
N MET A 255 -2.97 -1.73 8.45
CA MET A 255 -1.81 -1.69 7.57
C MET A 255 -1.78 -2.82 6.55
N SER A 256 -1.15 -2.54 5.40
CA SER A 256 -0.64 -3.58 4.49
C SER A 256 0.71 -4.08 4.98
N THR A 257 0.95 -5.39 4.90
CA THR A 257 2.21 -5.99 5.35
C THR A 257 3.31 -6.00 4.28
N TYR A 258 2.97 -5.80 3.00
CA TYR A 258 3.87 -6.00 1.85
C TYR A 258 4.40 -4.70 1.20
N LYS A 259 3.94 -3.52 1.67
CA LYS A 259 4.41 -2.21 1.16
C LYS A 259 5.70 -1.82 1.90
N SER A 260 5.79 -0.64 2.49
CA SER A 260 7.00 -0.21 3.21
C SER A 260 7.42 -1.16 4.34
N PHE A 261 6.49 -1.92 4.93
CA PHE A 261 6.79 -2.94 5.94
C PHE A 261 7.64 -4.09 5.39
N GLY A 262 7.43 -4.48 4.11
CA GLY A 262 8.27 -5.42 3.37
C GLY A 262 8.09 -6.89 3.75
N GLY A 263 6.94 -7.26 4.27
CA GLY A 263 6.53 -8.63 4.56
C GLY A 263 5.74 -9.31 3.42
N PRO A 264 5.13 -10.46 3.68
CA PRO A 264 4.28 -11.16 2.72
C PRO A 264 2.99 -10.38 2.43
N PRO A 265 2.30 -10.66 1.30
CA PRO A 265 0.98 -10.07 1.02
C PRO A 265 0.00 -10.33 2.16
N GLY A 266 -0.65 -9.27 2.62
CA GLY A 266 -1.60 -9.34 3.71
C GLY A 266 -1.80 -8.02 4.42
N SER A 267 -2.37 -8.10 5.61
CA SER A 267 -2.63 -6.92 6.44
C SER A 267 -2.51 -7.25 7.92
N ALA A 268 -2.50 -6.20 8.74
CA ALA A 268 -2.70 -6.29 10.17
C ALA A 268 -3.60 -5.16 10.67
N VAL A 269 -4.29 -5.43 11.77
CA VAL A 269 -4.97 -4.44 12.61
C VAL A 269 -4.30 -4.45 13.96
N VAL A 270 -3.82 -3.30 14.42
CA VAL A 270 -3.06 -3.17 15.68
C VAL A 270 -3.75 -2.19 16.61
N THR A 271 -3.90 -2.55 17.89
CA THR A 271 -4.49 -1.70 18.91
C THR A 271 -3.88 -1.98 20.29
N ARG A 272 -4.13 -1.08 21.24
CA ARG A 272 -3.80 -1.28 22.67
C ARG A 272 -5.03 -1.62 23.51
N ASP A 273 -6.21 -1.45 22.94
CA ASP A 273 -7.48 -1.67 23.61
C ASP A 273 -7.92 -3.13 23.41
N GLU A 274 -8.10 -3.87 24.49
CA GLU A 274 -8.48 -5.29 24.49
C GLU A 274 -9.88 -5.49 23.92
N GLU A 275 -10.84 -4.61 24.22
CA GLU A 275 -12.20 -4.74 23.71
C GLU A 275 -12.26 -4.48 22.21
N ILE A 276 -11.50 -3.50 21.70
CA ILE A 276 -11.33 -3.29 20.25
C ILE A 276 -10.70 -4.53 19.60
N ALA A 277 -9.63 -5.07 20.21
CA ALA A 277 -8.95 -6.26 19.69
C ALA A 277 -9.90 -7.46 19.60
N ARG A 278 -10.67 -7.71 20.67
CA ARG A 278 -11.67 -8.79 20.71
C ARG A 278 -12.70 -8.63 19.59
N ARG A 279 -13.30 -7.43 19.44
CA ARG A 279 -14.30 -7.16 18.40
C ARG A 279 -13.74 -7.27 16.97
N VAL A 280 -12.50 -6.83 16.75
CA VAL A 280 -11.81 -6.98 15.46
C VAL A 280 -11.55 -8.46 15.16
N SER A 281 -11.12 -9.23 16.15
CA SER A 281 -10.91 -10.70 16.03
C SER A 281 -12.20 -11.44 15.70
N GLU A 282 -13.32 -11.07 16.32
CA GLU A 282 -14.64 -11.63 16.01
C GLU A 282 -15.15 -11.23 14.62
N ALA A 283 -14.85 -10.00 14.18
CA ALA A 283 -15.16 -9.58 12.82
C ALA A 283 -14.30 -10.34 11.79
N ALA A 284 -13.02 -10.61 12.11
CA ALA A 284 -12.14 -11.38 11.25
C ALA A 284 -12.58 -12.83 11.14
N TYR A 285 -12.82 -13.52 12.26
CA TYR A 285 -13.29 -14.89 12.30
C TYR A 285 -14.45 -15.03 13.31
N PRO A 286 -15.59 -15.60 12.89
CA PRO A 286 -15.90 -16.19 11.58
C PRO A 286 -16.46 -15.18 10.54
N GLY A 287 -16.40 -13.87 10.80
CA GLY A 287 -17.11 -12.86 10.03
C GLY A 287 -16.61 -12.70 8.59
N LEU A 288 -15.31 -12.46 8.40
CA LEU A 288 -14.71 -12.13 7.11
C LEU A 288 -13.85 -13.25 6.52
N THR A 289 -13.43 -14.21 7.35
CA THR A 289 -12.66 -15.38 6.92
C THR A 289 -12.98 -16.60 7.80
N ALA A 290 -13.03 -17.77 7.20
CA ALA A 290 -13.07 -19.05 7.91
C ALA A 290 -11.68 -19.72 7.86
N ASN A 291 -11.16 -19.91 6.66
CA ASN A 291 -9.79 -20.34 6.43
C ASN A 291 -8.97 -19.15 5.95
N TYR A 292 -7.92 -18.83 6.65
CA TYR A 292 -6.94 -17.85 6.18
C TYR A 292 -5.71 -18.56 5.63
N ASP A 293 -4.91 -17.85 4.84
CA ASP A 293 -3.65 -18.36 4.32
C ASP A 293 -2.57 -18.33 5.42
N ALA A 294 -2.33 -19.49 6.06
CA ALA A 294 -1.36 -19.65 7.13
C ALA A 294 0.10 -19.56 6.66
N SER A 295 0.38 -19.72 5.36
CA SER A 295 1.74 -19.61 4.80
C SER A 295 2.36 -18.22 5.01
N ARG A 296 1.54 -17.21 5.32
CA ARG A 296 1.96 -15.83 5.58
C ARG A 296 2.52 -15.60 6.99
N LEU A 297 2.21 -16.47 7.95
CA LEU A 297 2.52 -16.23 9.38
C LEU A 297 4.03 -16.21 9.64
N ALA A 298 4.74 -17.23 9.20
CA ALA A 298 6.18 -17.34 9.42
C ALA A 298 6.97 -16.18 8.75
N PRO A 299 6.80 -15.87 7.45
CA PRO A 299 7.50 -14.75 6.85
C PRO A 299 7.09 -13.39 7.44
N LEU A 300 5.85 -13.23 7.92
CA LEU A 300 5.41 -12.02 8.60
C LEU A 300 6.11 -11.83 9.95
N ALA A 301 6.19 -12.90 10.76
CA ALA A 301 6.90 -12.89 12.03
C ALA A 301 8.37 -12.52 11.86
N VAL A 302 9.04 -13.15 10.88
CA VAL A 302 10.46 -12.87 10.56
C VAL A 302 10.63 -11.41 10.13
N THR A 303 9.75 -10.90 9.24
CA THR A 303 9.82 -9.49 8.79
C THR A 303 9.65 -8.51 9.96
N ALA A 304 8.69 -8.77 10.86
CA ALA A 304 8.45 -7.91 12.00
C ALA A 304 9.66 -7.93 12.98
N ALA A 305 10.26 -9.09 13.20
CA ALA A 305 11.47 -9.23 14.02
C ALA A 305 12.67 -8.48 13.41
N GLU A 306 12.89 -8.60 12.10
CA GLU A 306 13.93 -7.84 11.39
C GLU A 306 13.71 -6.31 11.48
N LEU A 307 12.46 -5.86 11.41
CA LEU A 307 12.14 -4.44 11.60
C LEU A 307 12.35 -3.98 13.04
N ALA A 308 12.22 -4.85 14.04
CA ALA A 308 12.58 -4.53 15.41
C ALA A 308 14.10 -4.34 15.58
N GLU A 309 14.92 -5.10 14.83
CA GLU A 309 16.38 -5.04 14.86
C GLU A 309 16.94 -3.89 14.01
N ASP A 310 16.64 -3.85 12.71
CA ASP A 310 17.23 -2.92 11.70
C ASP A 310 16.22 -1.86 11.18
N GLY A 311 14.99 -1.84 11.67
CA GLY A 311 13.95 -0.94 11.20
C GLY A 311 14.33 0.54 11.22
N PRO A 312 14.97 1.06 12.29
CA PRO A 312 15.43 2.46 12.31
C PRO A 312 16.41 2.77 11.18
N ALA A 313 17.41 1.94 10.96
CA ALA A 313 18.40 2.15 9.90
C ALA A 313 17.79 1.98 8.50
N TYR A 314 16.88 1.04 8.31
CA TYR A 314 16.12 0.90 7.06
C TYR A 314 15.28 2.15 6.78
N ALA A 315 14.54 2.66 7.75
CA ALA A 315 13.72 3.86 7.61
C ALA A 315 14.59 5.10 7.31
N ASP A 316 15.71 5.28 8.01
CA ASP A 316 16.66 6.37 7.75
C ASP A 316 17.17 6.35 6.31
N ARG A 317 17.52 5.16 5.79
CA ARG A 317 17.93 4.99 4.38
C ARG A 317 16.78 5.32 3.40
N CYS A 318 15.54 4.92 3.70
CA CYS A 318 14.38 5.27 2.86
C CYS A 318 14.17 6.78 2.79
N LEU A 319 14.25 7.48 3.90
CA LEU A 319 14.09 8.93 3.99
C LEU A 319 15.22 9.65 3.26
N ALA A 320 16.47 9.23 3.46
CA ALA A 320 17.62 9.79 2.76
C ALA A 320 17.50 9.65 1.24
N ASN A 321 17.08 8.48 0.76
CA ASN A 321 16.82 8.21 -0.65
C ASN A 321 15.68 9.08 -1.19
N ALA A 322 14.57 9.23 -0.45
CA ALA A 322 13.45 10.07 -0.88
C ALA A 322 13.86 11.54 -1.01
N THR A 323 14.58 12.07 -0.04
CA THR A 323 15.09 13.45 -0.07
C THR A 323 16.07 13.65 -1.23
N ALA A 324 17.00 12.71 -1.42
CA ALA A 324 17.97 12.78 -2.52
C ALA A 324 17.30 12.72 -3.89
N LEU A 325 16.31 11.83 -4.05
CA LEU A 325 15.55 11.72 -5.30
C LEU A 325 14.72 12.96 -5.59
N ALA A 326 14.04 13.51 -4.59
CA ALA A 326 13.25 14.73 -4.74
C ALA A 326 14.10 15.92 -5.16
N ALA A 327 15.24 16.12 -4.50
CA ALA A 327 16.20 17.17 -4.84
C ALA A 327 16.78 16.99 -6.25
N ALA A 328 17.14 15.75 -6.62
CA ALA A 328 17.67 15.45 -7.94
C ALA A 328 16.62 15.68 -9.04
N LEU A 329 15.39 15.21 -8.86
CA LEU A 329 14.29 15.45 -9.80
C LEU A 329 14.02 16.95 -9.97
N ALA A 330 14.01 17.73 -8.89
CA ALA A 330 13.87 19.18 -8.96
C ALA A 330 15.04 19.81 -9.74
N GLY A 331 16.26 19.36 -9.51
CA GLY A 331 17.46 19.78 -10.26
C GLY A 331 17.42 19.45 -11.75
N GLU A 332 16.79 18.34 -12.11
CA GLU A 332 16.56 17.91 -13.50
C GLU A 332 15.33 18.58 -14.16
N GLY A 333 14.68 19.53 -13.49
CA GLY A 333 13.60 20.34 -14.05
C GLY A 333 12.19 19.77 -13.86
N PHE A 334 12.00 18.80 -12.98
CA PHE A 334 10.67 18.29 -12.64
C PHE A 334 9.98 19.18 -11.61
N ALA A 335 8.66 19.32 -11.75
CA ALA A 335 7.80 19.99 -10.76
C ALA A 335 7.53 19.07 -9.56
N VAL A 336 8.52 18.95 -8.67
CA VAL A 336 8.39 18.14 -7.43
C VAL A 336 7.47 18.88 -6.46
N VAL A 337 6.48 18.15 -5.96
CA VAL A 337 5.43 18.70 -5.08
C VAL A 337 6.00 19.02 -3.69
N ALA A 338 5.44 20.04 -3.02
CA ALA A 338 5.79 20.48 -1.66
C ALA A 338 7.24 20.97 -1.50
N ALA A 339 7.77 21.67 -2.50
CA ALA A 339 9.16 22.19 -2.48
C ALA A 339 9.44 23.12 -1.30
N GLU A 340 8.47 23.95 -0.93
CA GLU A 340 8.54 24.90 0.21
C GLU A 340 8.64 24.21 1.57
N ARG A 341 8.30 22.92 1.65
CA ARG A 341 8.37 22.08 2.86
C ARG A 341 9.51 21.05 2.81
N GLY A 342 10.44 21.17 1.83
CA GLY A 342 11.51 20.19 1.62
C GLY A 342 11.06 18.89 0.96
N TRP A 343 9.97 18.94 0.19
CA TRP A 343 9.37 17.88 -0.63
C TRP A 343 8.71 16.74 0.15
N THR A 344 9.38 16.18 1.16
CA THR A 344 8.86 15.01 1.88
C THR A 344 9.54 14.80 3.23
N ALA A 345 8.79 14.30 4.19
CA ALA A 345 9.27 13.70 5.44
C ALA A 345 9.04 12.17 5.46
N SER A 346 8.70 11.56 4.31
CA SER A 346 8.44 10.14 4.18
C SER A 346 9.30 9.50 3.08
N HIS A 347 9.02 8.24 2.75
CA HIS A 347 9.63 7.55 1.61
C HIS A 347 8.92 7.83 0.28
N HIS A 348 7.87 8.64 0.28
CA HIS A 348 7.17 9.06 -0.92
C HIS A 348 7.74 10.36 -1.48
N VAL A 349 7.81 10.44 -2.81
CA VAL A 349 8.03 11.67 -3.57
C VAL A 349 6.89 11.80 -4.57
N ALA A 350 6.38 13.01 -4.75
CA ALA A 350 5.34 13.30 -5.76
C ALA A 350 5.85 14.33 -6.76
N VAL A 351 5.52 14.11 -8.04
CA VAL A 351 5.84 15.01 -9.14
C VAL A 351 4.57 15.38 -9.87
N ASP A 352 4.36 16.66 -10.16
CA ASP A 352 3.30 17.09 -11.07
C ASP A 352 3.69 16.74 -12.51
N ALA A 353 2.97 15.80 -13.10
CA ALA A 353 3.24 15.25 -14.43
C ALA A 353 2.30 15.82 -15.51
N ALA A 354 1.61 16.94 -15.26
CA ALA A 354 0.69 17.54 -16.23
C ALA A 354 1.40 17.84 -17.56
N ALA A 355 2.66 18.31 -17.53
CA ALA A 355 3.47 18.59 -18.72
C ALA A 355 3.79 17.33 -19.56
N PHE A 356 3.64 16.14 -18.99
CA PHE A 356 3.97 14.86 -19.63
C PHE A 356 2.74 14.06 -20.04
N GLY A 357 1.56 14.68 -20.06
CA GLY A 357 0.29 14.03 -20.38
C GLY A 357 -0.40 13.37 -19.18
N GLY A 358 -0.02 13.77 -17.96
CA GLY A 358 -0.52 13.25 -16.69
C GLY A 358 0.26 12.05 -16.15
N GLY A 359 -0.07 11.66 -14.93
CA GLY A 359 0.68 10.65 -14.19
C GLY A 359 0.70 9.27 -14.84
N ASP A 360 -0.42 8.83 -15.39
CA ASP A 360 -0.49 7.50 -16.02
C ASP A 360 0.30 7.42 -17.34
N GLU A 361 0.31 8.50 -18.13
CA GLU A 361 1.11 8.55 -19.36
C GLU A 361 2.59 8.61 -19.04
N ALA A 362 2.97 9.51 -18.12
CA ALA A 362 4.34 9.62 -17.68
C ALA A 362 4.86 8.30 -17.08
N ALA A 363 4.06 7.60 -16.26
CA ALA A 363 4.40 6.30 -15.71
C ALA A 363 4.61 5.23 -16.80
N ARG A 364 3.79 5.24 -17.85
CA ARG A 364 3.97 4.30 -18.99
C ARG A 364 5.27 4.56 -19.76
N ARG A 365 5.61 5.84 -19.99
CA ARG A 365 6.88 6.22 -20.66
C ARG A 365 8.08 5.81 -19.83
N LEU A 366 8.06 6.05 -18.53
CA LEU A 366 9.11 5.61 -17.59
C LEU A 366 9.25 4.07 -17.57
N ALA A 367 8.13 3.35 -17.54
CA ALA A 367 8.13 1.89 -17.54
C ALA A 367 8.73 1.29 -18.81
N ALA A 368 8.60 1.95 -19.96
CA ALA A 368 9.24 1.51 -21.20
C ALA A 368 10.77 1.57 -21.12
N GLY A 369 11.34 2.49 -20.33
CA GLY A 369 12.77 2.63 -20.05
C GLY A 369 13.23 1.92 -18.78
N GLY A 370 12.41 1.03 -18.19
CA GLY A 370 12.79 0.20 -17.03
C GLY A 370 12.59 0.87 -15.66
N VAL A 371 11.88 2.00 -15.57
CA VAL A 371 11.59 2.68 -14.29
C VAL A 371 10.10 2.50 -13.95
N PHE A 372 9.79 1.73 -12.91
CA PHE A 372 8.42 1.34 -12.55
C PHE A 372 7.89 2.13 -11.36
N LEU A 373 6.81 2.87 -11.59
CA LEU A 373 6.08 3.67 -10.61
C LEU A 373 4.61 3.81 -11.02
N SER A 374 3.83 4.69 -10.40
CA SER A 374 2.41 4.87 -10.74
C SER A 374 1.99 6.32 -10.83
N GLY A 375 0.93 6.57 -11.61
CA GLY A 375 0.14 7.79 -11.49
C GLY A 375 -0.58 7.86 -10.13
N ILE A 376 -0.93 9.08 -9.73
CA ILE A 376 -1.77 9.38 -8.57
C ILE A 376 -2.47 10.73 -8.74
N GLY A 377 -3.63 10.90 -8.11
CA GLY A 377 -4.22 12.23 -7.89
C GLY A 377 -3.37 13.08 -6.96
N LEU A 378 -3.22 14.36 -7.25
CA LEU A 378 -2.57 15.31 -6.35
C LEU A 378 -3.61 16.08 -5.53
N PRO A 379 -3.28 16.55 -4.32
CA PRO A 379 -4.16 17.40 -3.53
C PRO A 379 -4.65 18.62 -4.33
N GLY A 380 -5.96 18.90 -4.21
CA GLY A 380 -6.63 19.99 -4.97
C GLY A 380 -7.09 19.60 -6.37
N GLN A 381 -6.86 18.38 -6.84
CA GLN A 381 -7.40 17.85 -8.08
C GLN A 381 -8.88 17.48 -7.92
N ALA A 382 -9.74 17.80 -8.90
CA ALA A 382 -11.14 17.46 -8.81
C ALA A 382 -11.39 15.94 -8.96
N PRO A 383 -12.41 15.38 -8.28
CA PRO A 383 -12.79 13.97 -8.45
C PRO A 383 -13.12 13.64 -9.91
N GLY A 384 -12.59 12.52 -10.40
CA GLY A 384 -12.82 12.04 -11.77
C GLY A 384 -11.91 12.66 -12.85
N GLU A 385 -11.07 13.62 -12.50
CA GLU A 385 -10.01 14.07 -13.41
C GLU A 385 -8.93 13.01 -13.60
N PRO A 386 -8.28 12.94 -14.79
CA PRO A 386 -7.12 12.07 -15.00
C PRO A 386 -6.02 12.33 -13.96
N MET A 387 -5.38 11.28 -13.46
CA MET A 387 -4.30 11.41 -12.47
C MET A 387 -3.20 12.32 -12.97
N ARG A 388 -2.95 13.43 -12.27
CA ARG A 388 -1.98 14.46 -12.67
C ARG A 388 -0.59 14.17 -12.14
N GLY A 389 -0.48 13.50 -11.00
CA GLY A 389 0.78 13.25 -10.32
C GLY A 389 1.44 11.93 -10.67
N LEU A 390 2.76 11.87 -10.52
CA LEU A 390 3.52 10.65 -10.33
C LEU A 390 3.74 10.41 -8.84
N ARG A 391 3.50 9.19 -8.37
CA ARG A 391 3.85 8.75 -7.02
C ARG A 391 5.04 7.81 -7.07
N ILE A 392 6.07 8.18 -6.37
CA ILE A 392 7.35 7.50 -6.29
C ILE A 392 7.57 7.03 -4.86
N GLY A 393 8.02 5.80 -4.67
CA GLY A 393 8.35 5.25 -3.36
C GLY A 393 9.76 4.66 -3.34
N THR A 394 10.54 4.97 -2.33
CA THR A 394 11.94 4.56 -2.24
C THR A 394 12.17 3.29 -1.42
N GLN A 395 11.13 2.70 -0.82
CA GLN A 395 11.23 1.57 0.10
C GLN A 395 11.86 0.32 -0.54
N GLU A 396 11.50 -0.02 -1.78
CA GLU A 396 11.99 -1.23 -2.43
C GLU A 396 13.43 -1.07 -2.93
N VAL A 397 13.75 0.05 -3.59
CA VAL A 397 15.13 0.32 -4.03
C VAL A 397 16.09 0.41 -2.84
N THR A 398 15.64 0.95 -1.70
CA THR A 398 16.41 0.98 -0.46
C THR A 398 16.68 -0.43 0.07
N ARG A 399 15.68 -1.29 0.08
CA ARG A 399 15.84 -2.69 0.52
C ARG A 399 16.76 -3.49 -0.41
N ARG A 400 16.83 -3.09 -1.66
CA ARG A 400 17.75 -3.65 -2.67
C ARG A 400 19.18 -3.09 -2.59
N GLY A 401 19.45 -2.18 -1.65
CA GLY A 401 20.78 -1.64 -1.41
C GLY A 401 21.15 -0.37 -2.17
N LEU A 402 20.21 0.22 -2.96
CA LEU A 402 20.45 1.48 -3.64
C LEU A 402 20.47 2.65 -2.63
N GLY A 403 21.45 3.52 -2.78
CA GLY A 403 21.65 4.70 -1.93
C GLY A 403 21.38 6.02 -2.65
N PRO A 404 21.66 7.17 -1.99
CA PRO A 404 21.40 8.52 -2.53
C PRO A 404 22.07 8.81 -3.87
N ASP A 405 23.22 8.22 -4.18
CA ASP A 405 23.89 8.39 -5.48
C ASP A 405 23.06 7.80 -6.61
N ALA A 406 22.55 6.57 -6.42
CA ALA A 406 21.66 5.95 -7.39
C ALA A 406 20.36 6.75 -7.58
N MET A 407 19.88 7.47 -6.57
CA MET A 407 18.70 8.34 -6.68
C MET A 407 18.94 9.50 -7.65
N ARG A 408 20.16 10.05 -7.68
CA ARG A 408 20.55 11.08 -8.66
C ARG A 408 20.55 10.53 -10.08
N GLU A 409 21.12 9.35 -10.28
CA GLU A 409 21.11 8.70 -11.59
C GLU A 409 19.70 8.36 -12.07
N ILE A 410 18.82 7.90 -11.17
CA ILE A 410 17.39 7.68 -11.48
C ILE A 410 16.70 8.96 -11.96
N ALA A 411 17.00 10.12 -11.36
CA ALA A 411 16.45 11.40 -11.81
C ALA A 411 16.91 11.75 -13.23
N VAL A 412 18.17 11.47 -13.56
CA VAL A 412 18.70 11.64 -14.94
C VAL A 412 17.98 10.71 -15.92
N LEU A 413 17.78 9.43 -15.57
CA LEU A 413 17.01 8.50 -16.42
C LEU A 413 15.58 9.01 -16.65
N ALA A 414 14.93 9.52 -15.60
CA ALA A 414 13.60 10.11 -15.71
C ALA A 414 13.57 11.33 -16.65
N ARG A 415 14.58 12.23 -16.57
CA ARG A 415 14.73 13.38 -17.48
C ARG A 415 14.86 12.93 -18.93
N ARG A 416 15.76 11.99 -19.20
CA ARG A 416 15.98 11.44 -20.55
C ARG A 416 14.69 10.90 -21.16
N LEU A 417 13.88 10.19 -20.36
CA LEU A 417 12.62 9.58 -20.83
C LEU A 417 11.49 10.59 -20.97
N LEU A 418 11.33 11.54 -20.06
CA LEU A 418 10.16 12.41 -20.01
C LEU A 418 10.41 13.81 -20.61
N ILE A 419 11.57 14.41 -20.36
CA ILE A 419 11.90 15.77 -20.81
C ILE A 419 12.58 15.71 -22.17
N ASP A 420 13.67 14.94 -22.28
CA ASP A 420 14.43 14.82 -23.54
C ASP A 420 13.74 13.91 -24.57
N ALA A 421 12.72 13.17 -24.14
CA ALA A 421 11.97 12.22 -24.97
C ALA A 421 12.85 11.20 -25.73
N GLU A 422 13.94 10.76 -25.09
CA GLU A 422 14.86 9.78 -25.65
C GLU A 422 14.18 8.43 -25.85
N ASP A 423 14.60 7.69 -26.86
CA ASP A 423 14.09 6.33 -27.13
C ASP A 423 14.30 5.43 -25.89
N PRO A 424 13.24 4.89 -25.29
CA PRO A 424 13.35 4.01 -24.12
C PRO A 424 14.31 2.82 -24.31
N ALA A 425 14.46 2.31 -25.53
CA ALA A 425 15.40 1.23 -25.82
C ALA A 425 16.86 1.61 -25.59
N ARG A 426 17.19 2.90 -25.65
CA ARG A 426 18.53 3.40 -25.35
C ARG A 426 18.75 3.65 -23.86
N VAL A 427 17.70 3.92 -23.11
CA VAL A 427 17.74 4.21 -21.66
C VAL A 427 17.70 2.92 -20.83
N LEU A 428 16.97 1.93 -21.29
CA LEU A 428 16.79 0.64 -20.56
C LEU A 428 18.11 -0.03 -20.14
N PRO A 429 19.17 -0.12 -20.97
CA PRO A 429 20.45 -0.70 -20.53
C PRO A 429 21.07 0.02 -19.33
N ASP A 430 20.96 1.35 -19.26
CA ASP A 430 21.50 2.14 -18.17
C ASP A 430 20.68 1.91 -16.88
N ALA A 431 19.34 1.80 -16.99
CA ALA A 431 18.49 1.45 -15.86
C ALA A 431 18.81 0.05 -15.30
N VAL A 432 19.09 -0.92 -16.18
CA VAL A 432 19.52 -2.27 -15.80
C VAL A 432 20.89 -2.25 -15.13
N ALA A 433 21.83 -1.46 -15.66
CA ALA A 433 23.19 -1.33 -15.11
C ALA A 433 23.19 -0.71 -13.72
N LEU A 434 22.41 0.36 -13.51
CA LEU A 434 22.29 1.05 -12.23
C LEU A 434 21.78 0.13 -11.11
N ARG A 435 21.00 -0.87 -11.43
CA ARG A 435 20.42 -1.79 -10.47
C ARG A 435 21.35 -2.88 -9.98
N ARG A 436 22.40 -3.19 -10.73
CA ARG A 436 23.40 -4.20 -10.36
C ARG A 436 24.40 -3.56 -9.40
N PRO A 437 24.48 -4.03 -8.12
CA PRO A 437 25.48 -3.53 -7.18
C PRO A 437 26.90 -3.82 -7.65
#